data_3cbb0a99e8c7b1e50cd862476f19d427
#
_entry.id   3cbb0a99e8c7b1e50cd862476f19d427
#
_cell.length_a   1.000
_cell.length_b   1.000
_cell.length_c   1.000
_cell.angle_alpha   90.00
_cell.angle_beta   90.00
_cell.angle_gamma   90.00
#
_symmetry.space_group_name_H-M   'P 1'
#
loop_
_entity.id
_entity.type
_entity.pdbx_description
1 polymer ?
#
loop_
_entity_poly.entity_id
_entity_poly.type
_entity_poly.pdbx_seq_one_letter_code
_entity_poly.pdbx_strand_id
1 'polypeptide(L)'
;MAKIEQEPIDAARSPVLLEVHNLDTNSIVALVGHPLHVMMVHFPVAFVIATLGADVFYWWSGDAFWVRAGLWAAGVAFWTGVAASAVGTAELLLVRGIRLLEASWSHAVAAMTLLAVAGANWGLRLAYPESILPHGLALSALASVMTGFAGWHGGKLVFDHGVGVLVSPKS
;
A
#
# COMPACT_ATOMS: atom_id res chain seq x y z
N MET A 1 -27.24 18.60 -11.48
CA MET A 1 -26.09 17.73 -11.75
C MET A 1 -25.49 18.16 -13.07
N ALA A 2 -24.37 18.89 -13.06
CA ALA A 2 -23.67 19.25 -14.28
C ALA A 2 -23.03 17.99 -14.85
N LYS A 3 -23.35 17.63 -16.09
CA LYS A 3 -22.62 16.63 -16.87
C LYS A 3 -21.21 17.18 -17.05
N ILE A 4 -20.22 16.54 -16.45
CA ILE A 4 -18.83 16.77 -16.79
C ILE A 4 -18.67 16.20 -18.20
N GLU A 5 -18.70 17.08 -19.19
CA GLU A 5 -18.38 16.76 -20.57
C GLU A 5 -16.87 16.46 -20.59
N GLN A 6 -16.51 15.19 -20.61
CA GLN A 6 -15.11 14.78 -20.79
C GLN A 6 -14.71 15.26 -22.19
N GLU A 7 -13.74 16.18 -22.26
CA GLU A 7 -13.16 16.55 -23.53
C GLU A 7 -12.69 15.29 -24.29
N PRO A 8 -12.99 15.15 -25.58
CA PRO A 8 -12.54 14.02 -26.35
C PRO A 8 -11.01 13.98 -26.34
N ILE A 9 -10.44 12.88 -25.87
CA ILE A 9 -8.99 12.66 -25.90
C ILE A 9 -8.57 12.72 -27.37
N ASP A 10 -7.76 13.72 -27.72
CA ASP A 10 -7.26 13.88 -29.07
C ASP A 10 -6.34 12.71 -29.44
N ALA A 11 -6.86 11.79 -30.24
CA ALA A 11 -6.17 10.60 -30.74
C ALA A 11 -4.84 10.92 -31.43
N ALA A 12 -4.68 12.14 -31.95
CA ALA A 12 -3.47 12.59 -32.60
C ALA A 12 -2.33 12.89 -31.59
N ARG A 13 -2.65 13.08 -30.30
CA ARG A 13 -1.66 13.42 -29.26
C ARG A 13 -0.88 12.24 -28.70
N SER A 14 -1.49 11.07 -28.55
CA SER A 14 -0.78 9.86 -28.13
C SER A 14 -1.65 8.60 -28.32
N PRO A 15 -1.29 7.72 -29.26
CA PRO A 15 -1.97 6.42 -29.43
C PRO A 15 -1.93 5.57 -28.15
N VAL A 16 -0.87 5.71 -27.36
CA VAL A 16 -0.71 4.97 -26.09
C VAL A 16 -1.72 5.43 -25.03
N LEU A 17 -2.01 6.74 -24.95
CA LEU A 17 -3.01 7.24 -24.00
C LEU A 17 -4.42 6.78 -24.33
N LEU A 18 -4.74 6.66 -25.62
CA LEU A 18 -6.02 6.09 -26.06
C LEU A 18 -6.11 4.60 -25.71
N GLU A 19 -5.03 3.86 -25.92
CA GLU A 19 -4.97 2.44 -25.54
C GLU A 19 -5.19 2.29 -24.04
N VAL A 20 -4.50 3.07 -23.19
CA VAL A 20 -4.65 3.04 -21.74
C VAL A 20 -6.08 3.41 -21.31
N HIS A 21 -6.67 4.42 -21.93
CA HIS A 21 -8.04 4.86 -21.62
C HIS A 21 -9.11 3.80 -21.93
N ASN A 22 -8.86 2.96 -22.93
CA ASN A 22 -9.78 1.90 -23.35
C ASN A 22 -9.52 0.55 -22.68
N LEU A 23 -8.48 0.45 -21.83
CA LEU A 23 -8.15 -0.79 -21.13
C LEU A 23 -9.00 -0.96 -19.88
N ASP A 24 -9.42 -2.21 -19.66
CA ASP A 24 -10.08 -2.61 -18.43
C ASP A 24 -9.09 -2.56 -17.25
N THR A 25 -9.39 -1.76 -16.23
CA THR A 25 -8.62 -1.63 -14.99
C THR A 25 -9.31 -2.33 -13.81
N ASN A 26 -10.31 -3.18 -14.09
CA ASN A 26 -11.05 -3.89 -13.06
C ASN A 26 -10.17 -4.93 -12.36
N SER A 27 -10.44 -5.17 -11.08
CA SER A 27 -9.74 -6.21 -10.32
C SER A 27 -10.14 -7.61 -10.81
N ILE A 28 -9.14 -8.46 -11.05
CA ILE A 28 -9.32 -9.89 -11.34
C ILE A 28 -9.11 -10.77 -10.10
N VAL A 29 -8.42 -10.25 -9.08
CA VAL A 29 -8.19 -10.94 -7.81
C VAL A 29 -9.20 -10.44 -6.79
N ALA A 30 -10.39 -11.05 -6.80
CA ALA A 30 -11.50 -10.63 -5.98
C ALA A 30 -12.07 -11.79 -5.17
N LEU A 31 -12.56 -11.49 -3.97
CA LEU A 31 -13.28 -12.42 -3.10
C LEU A 31 -14.72 -11.91 -2.92
N VAL A 32 -15.71 -12.72 -3.29
CA VAL A 32 -17.15 -12.37 -3.17
C VAL A 32 -17.46 -10.99 -3.79
N GLY A 33 -16.88 -10.70 -4.96
CA GLY A 33 -17.12 -9.44 -5.67
C GLY A 33 -16.36 -8.22 -5.11
N HIS A 34 -15.42 -8.40 -4.19
CA HIS A 34 -14.63 -7.31 -3.61
C HIS A 34 -13.15 -7.46 -3.96
N PRO A 35 -12.46 -6.40 -4.41
CA PRO A 35 -11.03 -6.42 -4.73
C PRO A 35 -10.20 -6.78 -3.52
N LEU A 36 -9.49 -7.90 -3.58
CA LEU A 36 -8.82 -8.48 -2.41
C LEU A 36 -7.66 -7.60 -1.93
N HIS A 37 -6.87 -7.04 -2.86
CA HIS A 37 -5.75 -6.16 -2.51
C HIS A 37 -6.21 -4.95 -1.66
N VAL A 38 -7.25 -4.27 -2.12
CA VAL A 38 -7.79 -3.06 -1.43
C VAL A 38 -8.27 -3.40 -0.02
N MET A 39 -8.87 -4.58 0.16
CA MET A 39 -9.30 -5.04 1.50
C MET A 39 -8.12 -5.33 2.41
N MET A 40 -7.05 -5.93 1.88
CA MET A 40 -5.91 -6.40 2.66
C MET A 40 -5.00 -5.27 3.14
N VAL A 41 -4.85 -4.18 2.37
CA VAL A 41 -3.92 -3.08 2.70
C VAL A 41 -4.26 -2.35 4.01
N HIS A 42 -5.50 -2.43 4.49
CA HIS A 42 -5.89 -1.80 5.74
C HIS A 42 -5.13 -2.36 6.95
N PHE A 43 -4.80 -3.65 6.95
CA PHE A 43 -4.07 -4.30 8.04
C PHE A 43 -2.65 -3.76 8.18
N PRO A 44 -1.77 -3.83 7.16
CA PRO A 44 -0.42 -3.31 7.30
C PRO A 44 -0.41 -1.80 7.61
N VAL A 45 -1.30 -1.00 7.03
CA VAL A 45 -1.43 0.43 7.32
C VAL A 45 -1.72 0.67 8.81
N ALA A 46 -2.73 0.00 9.35
CA ALA A 46 -3.10 0.14 10.76
C ALA A 46 -1.96 -0.28 11.70
N PHE A 47 -1.29 -1.40 11.40
CA PHE A 47 -0.24 -1.92 12.26
C PHE A 47 1.09 -1.17 12.14
N VAL A 48 1.41 -0.54 11.01
CA VAL A 48 2.54 0.42 10.92
C VAL A 48 2.30 1.60 11.86
N ILE A 49 1.11 2.19 11.84
CA ILE A 49 0.77 3.32 12.73
C ILE A 49 0.74 2.86 14.20
N ALA A 50 0.21 1.67 14.48
CA ALA A 50 0.22 1.10 15.82
C ALA A 50 1.65 0.87 16.36
N THR A 51 2.58 0.47 15.48
CA THR A 51 4.00 0.31 15.83
C THR A 51 4.61 1.64 16.26
N LEU A 52 4.38 2.71 15.49
CA LEU A 52 4.83 4.05 15.87
C LEU A 52 4.20 4.49 17.21
N GLY A 53 2.89 4.25 17.38
CA GLY A 53 2.20 4.54 18.62
C GLY A 53 2.84 3.83 19.83
N ALA A 54 3.13 2.53 19.68
CA ALA A 54 3.79 1.76 20.73
C ALA A 54 5.19 2.33 21.09
N ASP A 55 5.97 2.74 20.09
CA ASP A 55 7.29 3.34 20.31
C ASP A 55 7.21 4.69 21.03
N VAL A 56 6.25 5.52 20.66
CA VAL A 56 6.00 6.82 21.33
C VAL A 56 5.58 6.60 22.78
N PHE A 57 4.68 5.63 23.03
CA PHE A 57 4.27 5.30 24.39
C PHE A 57 5.41 4.68 25.20
N TYR A 58 6.29 3.89 24.61
CA TYR A 58 7.49 3.39 25.26
C TYR A 58 8.44 4.54 25.60
N TRP A 59 8.70 5.44 24.67
CA TRP A 59 9.53 6.62 24.91
C TRP A 59 9.02 7.48 26.05
N TRP A 60 7.68 7.61 26.17
CA TRP A 60 7.05 8.43 27.20
C TRP A 60 7.00 7.74 28.58
N SER A 61 6.66 6.44 28.63
CA SER A 61 6.37 5.71 29.86
C SER A 61 7.51 4.84 30.39
N GLY A 62 8.41 4.41 29.52
CA GLY A 62 9.43 3.39 29.82
C GLY A 62 8.86 2.00 30.08
N ASP A 63 7.55 1.77 29.89
CA ASP A 63 6.93 0.49 30.18
C ASP A 63 7.25 -0.55 29.10
N ALA A 64 7.87 -1.66 29.51
CA ALA A 64 8.26 -2.79 28.66
C ALA A 64 7.07 -3.46 27.94
N PHE A 65 5.83 -3.23 28.35
CA PHE A 65 4.65 -3.65 27.64
C PHE A 65 4.68 -3.11 26.19
N TRP A 66 5.03 -1.85 26.00
CA TRP A 66 5.03 -1.19 24.69
C TRP A 66 6.14 -1.72 23.77
N VAL A 67 7.25 -2.19 24.30
CA VAL A 67 8.29 -2.90 23.53
C VAL A 67 7.71 -4.17 22.90
N ARG A 68 7.00 -4.96 23.68
CA ARG A 68 6.35 -6.19 23.20
C ARG A 68 5.20 -5.89 22.24
N ALA A 69 4.37 -4.92 22.55
CA ALA A 69 3.28 -4.47 21.67
C ALA A 69 3.81 -4.01 20.32
N GLY A 70 4.87 -3.18 20.30
CA GLY A 70 5.54 -2.72 19.10
C GLY A 70 6.18 -3.85 18.27
N LEU A 71 6.76 -4.85 18.91
CA LEU A 71 7.32 -6.04 18.24
C LEU A 71 6.22 -6.81 17.49
N TRP A 72 5.09 -7.09 18.16
CA TRP A 72 3.97 -7.78 17.56
C TRP A 72 3.33 -6.96 16.44
N ALA A 73 3.09 -5.67 16.68
CA ALA A 73 2.53 -4.79 15.67
C ALA A 73 3.41 -4.72 14.41
N ALA A 74 4.73 -4.57 14.57
CA ALA A 74 5.67 -4.55 13.45
C ALA A 74 5.67 -5.87 12.66
N GLY A 75 5.61 -7.01 13.35
CA GLY A 75 5.54 -8.32 12.72
C GLY A 75 4.24 -8.50 11.93
N VAL A 76 3.10 -8.14 12.51
CA VAL A 76 1.80 -8.20 11.81
C VAL A 76 1.79 -7.23 10.62
N ALA A 77 2.31 -6.01 10.77
CA ALA A 77 2.43 -5.05 9.66
C ALA A 77 3.23 -5.63 8.50
N PHE A 78 4.38 -6.22 8.77
CA PHE A 78 5.25 -6.80 7.75
C PHE A 78 4.57 -7.98 7.04
N TRP A 79 4.07 -8.99 7.75
CA TRP A 79 3.51 -10.17 7.11
C TRP A 79 2.19 -9.93 6.39
N THR A 80 1.32 -9.08 6.94
CA THR A 80 0.10 -8.68 6.22
C THR A 80 0.44 -7.80 5.01
N GLY A 81 1.52 -6.99 5.10
CA GLY A 81 2.08 -6.24 3.99
C GLY A 81 2.63 -7.14 2.88
N VAL A 82 3.36 -8.21 3.23
CA VAL A 82 3.82 -9.23 2.26
C VAL A 82 2.63 -9.85 1.53
N ALA A 83 1.60 -10.26 2.27
CA ALA A 83 0.41 -10.86 1.67
C ALA A 83 -0.33 -9.87 0.74
N ALA A 84 -0.53 -8.63 1.18
CA ALA A 84 -1.17 -7.60 0.35
C ALA A 84 -0.33 -7.28 -0.90
N SER A 85 1.00 -7.20 -0.76
CA SER A 85 1.92 -6.94 -1.88
C SER A 85 1.92 -8.08 -2.90
N ALA A 86 1.82 -9.34 -2.45
CA ALA A 86 1.71 -10.49 -3.36
C ALA A 86 0.44 -10.39 -4.23
N VAL A 87 -0.71 -10.05 -3.63
CA VAL A 87 -1.97 -9.86 -4.36
C VAL A 87 -1.89 -8.67 -5.31
N GLY A 88 -1.39 -7.52 -4.83
CA GLY A 88 -1.25 -6.32 -5.67
C GLY A 88 -0.28 -6.50 -6.83
N THR A 89 0.82 -7.25 -6.62
CA THR A 89 1.75 -7.61 -7.69
C THR A 89 1.10 -8.53 -8.72
N ALA A 90 0.28 -9.48 -8.28
CA ALA A 90 -0.47 -10.34 -9.20
C ALA A 90 -1.43 -9.51 -10.07
N GLU A 91 -2.16 -8.55 -9.50
CA GLU A 91 -3.02 -7.64 -10.27
C GLU A 91 -2.21 -6.77 -11.24
N LEU A 92 -1.10 -6.19 -10.77
CA LEU A 92 -0.22 -5.36 -11.59
C LEU A 92 0.32 -6.11 -12.82
N LEU A 93 0.68 -7.38 -12.66
CA LEU A 93 1.27 -8.17 -13.75
C LEU A 93 0.22 -8.80 -14.67
N LEU A 94 -0.93 -9.20 -14.15
CA LEU A 94 -1.95 -9.93 -14.90
C LEU A 94 -2.95 -9.02 -15.59
N VAL A 95 -3.23 -7.83 -15.05
CA VAL A 95 -4.19 -6.89 -15.65
C VAL A 95 -3.45 -5.89 -16.53
N ARG A 96 -3.61 -6.03 -17.86
CA ARG A 96 -2.91 -5.17 -18.83
C ARG A 96 -3.18 -3.68 -18.61
N GLY A 97 -4.41 -3.29 -18.31
CA GLY A 97 -4.80 -1.90 -18.03
C GLY A 97 -4.04 -1.32 -16.85
N ILE A 98 -3.94 -2.07 -15.76
CA ILE A 98 -3.19 -1.66 -14.55
C ILE A 98 -1.69 -1.58 -14.85
N ARG A 99 -1.14 -2.57 -15.55
CA ARG A 99 0.30 -2.64 -15.87
C ARG A 99 0.79 -1.51 -16.75
N LEU A 100 -0.04 -0.97 -17.64
CA LEU A 100 0.32 0.13 -18.54
C LEU A 100 0.22 1.52 -17.90
N LEU A 101 -0.41 1.63 -16.74
CA LEU A 101 -0.46 2.89 -15.99
C LEU A 101 0.87 3.14 -15.26
N GLU A 102 1.51 4.27 -15.55
CA GLU A 102 2.72 4.70 -14.84
C GLU A 102 2.47 4.88 -13.33
N ALA A 103 1.28 5.37 -12.96
CA ALA A 103 0.85 5.51 -11.58
C ALA A 103 0.87 4.19 -10.80
N SER A 104 0.59 3.06 -11.46
CA SER A 104 0.63 1.73 -10.84
C SER A 104 2.04 1.32 -10.44
N TRP A 105 3.02 1.61 -11.27
CA TRP A 105 4.43 1.35 -10.96
C TRP A 105 4.94 2.27 -9.86
N SER A 106 4.56 3.55 -9.87
CA SER A 106 4.92 4.49 -8.82
C SER A 106 4.38 4.05 -7.45
N HIS A 107 3.11 3.60 -7.41
CA HIS A 107 2.52 3.01 -6.20
C HIS A 107 3.25 1.73 -5.78
N ALA A 108 3.56 0.82 -6.72
CA ALA A 108 4.25 -0.43 -6.43
C ALA A 108 5.64 -0.19 -5.81
N VAL A 109 6.42 0.74 -6.37
CA VAL A 109 7.73 1.13 -5.83
C VAL A 109 7.60 1.70 -4.42
N ALA A 110 6.63 2.60 -4.19
CA ALA A 110 6.38 3.18 -2.86
C ALA A 110 5.99 2.09 -1.84
N ALA A 111 5.09 1.17 -2.22
CA ALA A 111 4.65 0.07 -1.37
C ALA A 111 5.78 -0.92 -1.04
N MET A 112 6.62 -1.27 -2.02
CA MET A 112 7.78 -2.15 -1.80
C MET A 112 8.83 -1.49 -0.92
N THR A 113 9.05 -0.18 -1.06
CA THR A 113 9.94 0.58 -0.17
C THR A 113 9.42 0.59 1.26
N LEU A 114 8.12 0.85 1.45
CA LEU A 114 7.47 0.74 2.75
C LEU A 114 7.65 -0.66 3.35
N LEU A 115 7.42 -1.71 2.56
CA LEU A 115 7.57 -3.10 3.01
C LEU A 115 9.00 -3.42 3.46
N ALA A 116 10.00 -2.92 2.73
CA ALA A 116 11.42 -3.07 3.10
C ALA A 116 11.72 -2.37 4.44
N VAL A 117 11.23 -1.14 4.64
CA VAL A 117 11.39 -0.41 5.91
C VAL A 117 10.66 -1.13 7.06
N ALA A 118 9.44 -1.63 6.84
CA ALA A 118 8.70 -2.39 7.84
C ALA A 118 9.42 -3.69 8.22
N GLY A 119 9.98 -4.41 7.23
CA GLY A 119 10.79 -5.60 7.46
C GLY A 119 12.07 -5.31 8.23
N ALA A 120 12.77 -4.23 7.89
CA ALA A 120 13.97 -3.79 8.61
C ALA A 120 13.63 -3.43 10.07
N ASN A 121 12.52 -2.73 10.31
CA ASN A 121 12.04 -2.37 11.64
C ASN A 121 11.72 -3.62 12.48
N TRP A 122 10.97 -4.57 11.91
CA TRP A 122 10.67 -5.83 12.60
C TRP A 122 11.93 -6.66 12.87
N GLY A 123 12.82 -6.80 11.87
CA GLY A 123 14.10 -7.51 12.01
C GLY A 123 15.01 -6.89 13.08
N LEU A 124 15.08 -5.55 13.16
CA LEU A 124 15.81 -4.84 14.21
C LEU A 124 15.30 -5.23 15.60
N ARG A 125 13.97 -5.26 15.80
CA ARG A 125 13.35 -5.62 17.08
C ARG A 125 13.60 -7.06 17.51
N LEU A 126 13.72 -7.97 16.54
CA LEU A 126 14.05 -9.38 16.81
C LEU A 126 15.52 -9.54 17.19
N ALA A 127 16.43 -8.85 16.49
CA ALA A 127 17.86 -9.01 16.67
C ALA A 127 18.41 -8.19 17.85
N TYR A 128 17.82 -7.00 18.08
CA TYR A 128 18.31 -6.02 19.07
C TYR A 128 17.15 -5.38 19.83
N PRO A 129 16.53 -6.12 20.77
CA PRO A 129 15.36 -5.62 21.51
C PRO A 129 15.60 -4.33 22.29
N GLU A 130 16.85 -4.04 22.67
CA GLU A 130 17.27 -2.81 23.35
C GLU A 130 17.34 -1.59 22.42
N SER A 131 17.34 -1.80 21.08
CA SER A 131 17.53 -0.74 20.09
C SER A 131 16.21 -0.04 19.67
N ILE A 132 15.14 -0.21 20.47
CA ILE A 132 13.87 0.45 20.17
C ILE A 132 14.03 1.98 20.16
N LEU A 133 14.83 2.50 21.08
CA LEU A 133 15.19 3.92 21.10
C LEU A 133 16.71 4.09 20.85
N PRO A 134 17.11 4.93 19.89
CA PRO A 134 16.27 5.73 18.99
C PRO A 134 15.89 5.03 17.67
N HIS A 135 16.51 3.89 17.33
CA HIS A 135 16.49 3.31 15.97
C HIS A 135 15.11 2.76 15.59
N GLY A 136 14.46 2.01 16.47
CA GLY A 136 13.12 1.47 16.25
C GLY A 136 12.11 2.59 16.02
N LEU A 137 12.12 3.62 16.87
CA LEU A 137 11.26 4.81 16.73
C LEU A 137 11.51 5.53 15.40
N ALA A 138 12.78 5.70 15.00
CA ALA A 138 13.11 6.33 13.71
C ALA A 138 12.56 5.53 12.51
N LEU A 139 12.71 4.20 12.54
CA LEU A 139 12.16 3.33 11.50
C LEU A 139 10.64 3.32 11.48
N SER A 140 9.99 3.37 12.64
CA SER A 140 8.53 3.45 12.73
C SER A 140 7.99 4.78 12.21
N ALA A 141 8.68 5.89 12.49
CA ALA A 141 8.35 7.20 11.93
C ALA A 141 8.52 7.21 10.42
N LEU A 142 9.64 6.70 9.90
CA LEU A 142 9.88 6.57 8.47
C LEU A 142 8.82 5.70 7.79
N ALA A 143 8.50 4.53 8.35
CA ALA A 143 7.45 3.66 7.84
C ALA A 143 6.09 4.35 7.79
N SER A 144 5.75 5.14 8.81
CA SER A 144 4.49 5.90 8.85
C SER A 144 4.43 6.99 7.78
N VAL A 145 5.53 7.71 7.53
CA VAL A 145 5.63 8.67 6.42
C VAL A 145 5.48 7.95 5.07
N MET A 146 6.17 6.83 4.89
CA MET A 146 6.07 6.02 3.68
C MET A 146 4.65 5.45 3.48
N THR A 147 3.95 5.13 4.57
CA THR A 147 2.54 4.71 4.50
C THR A 147 1.65 5.82 3.94
N GLY A 148 1.83 7.05 4.38
CA GLY A 148 1.14 8.21 3.82
C GLY A 148 1.46 8.41 2.33
N PHE A 149 2.73 8.29 1.96
CA PHE A 149 3.17 8.42 0.57
C PHE A 149 2.61 7.31 -0.34
N ALA A 150 2.71 6.04 0.08
CA ALA A 150 2.14 4.91 -0.67
C ALA A 150 0.61 5.00 -0.74
N GLY A 151 -0.05 5.41 0.35
CA GLY A 151 -1.49 5.64 0.41
C GLY A 151 -1.95 6.73 -0.54
N TRP A 152 -1.21 7.83 -0.65
CA TRP A 152 -1.47 8.88 -1.64
C TRP A 152 -1.45 8.35 -3.07
N HIS A 153 -0.41 7.59 -3.44
CA HIS A 153 -0.29 6.99 -4.78
C HIS A 153 -1.40 5.96 -5.04
N GLY A 154 -1.72 5.13 -4.03
CA GLY A 154 -2.84 4.18 -4.11
C GLY A 154 -4.19 4.87 -4.26
N GLY A 155 -4.41 5.97 -3.54
CA GLY A 155 -5.61 6.80 -3.67
C GLY A 155 -5.78 7.35 -5.09
N LYS A 156 -4.69 7.83 -5.72
CA LYS A 156 -4.73 8.28 -7.12
C LYS A 156 -5.11 7.16 -8.08
N LEU A 157 -4.65 5.93 -7.88
CA LEU A 157 -5.05 4.80 -8.71
C LEU A 157 -6.57 4.56 -8.64
N VAL A 158 -7.16 4.67 -7.45
CA VAL A 158 -8.60 4.47 -7.27
C VAL A 158 -9.40 5.65 -7.81
N PHE A 159 -9.05 6.88 -7.41
CA PHE A 159 -9.89 8.06 -7.68
C PHE A 159 -9.65 8.67 -9.08
N ASP A 160 -8.41 8.64 -9.58
CA ASP A 160 -8.09 9.25 -10.87
C ASP A 160 -8.18 8.23 -12.02
N HIS A 161 -7.93 6.94 -11.74
CA HIS A 161 -7.85 5.88 -12.77
C HIS A 161 -8.87 4.75 -12.60
N GLY A 162 -9.69 4.74 -11.55
CA GLY A 162 -10.72 3.73 -11.30
C GLY A 162 -10.19 2.31 -11.07
N VAL A 163 -8.89 2.16 -10.74
CA VAL A 163 -8.26 0.85 -10.55
C VAL A 163 -8.88 0.13 -9.35
N GLY A 164 -9.36 -1.10 -9.58
CA GLY A 164 -9.95 -1.94 -8.54
C GLY A 164 -11.29 -1.46 -7.99
N VAL A 165 -11.95 -0.50 -8.63
CA VAL A 165 -13.30 -0.04 -8.24
C VAL A 165 -14.36 -1.07 -8.62
N LEU A 166 -14.19 -1.71 -9.77
CA LEU A 166 -15.05 -2.76 -10.25
C LEU A 166 -14.29 -4.09 -10.30
N VAL A 167 -15.03 -5.17 -10.28
CA VAL A 167 -14.52 -6.53 -10.46
C VAL A 167 -14.88 -6.98 -11.86
N SER A 168 -13.92 -7.54 -12.60
CA SER A 168 -14.19 -8.09 -13.93
C SER A 168 -15.27 -9.18 -13.85
N PRO A 169 -16.28 -9.17 -14.74
CA PRO A 169 -17.20 -10.26 -14.84
C PRO A 169 -16.41 -11.55 -15.08
N LYS A 170 -16.74 -12.61 -14.36
CA LYS A 170 -16.18 -13.93 -14.65
C LYS A 170 -16.66 -14.31 -16.07
N SER A 171 -15.72 -14.39 -16.99
CA SER A 171 -15.93 -14.94 -18.33
C SER A 171 -16.24 -16.43 -18.27
#